data_6b21686baa6a259781634680e84bd7bb
#
_entry.id   6b21686baa6a259781634680e84bd7bb
#
_cell.length_a   1.000
_cell.length_b   1.000
_cell.length_c   1.000
_cell.angle_alpha   90.00
_cell.angle_beta   90.00
_cell.angle_gamma   90.00
#
_symmetry.space_group_name_H-M   'P 1'
#
loop_
_entity.id
_entity.type
_entity.pdbx_description
1 polymer ?
#
loop_
_entity_poly.entity_id
_entity_poly.type
_entity_poly.pdbx_seq_one_letter_code
_entity_poly.pdbx_strand_id
1 'polypeptide(L)'
;PVTLTDCAQRGILRYWSCWTPGNINAQTVRTGASPTIASVDSFGNPVRPAINPDGTPYTGQLMYRSVFGPLANTPTKPDCSDAVVSGAPWDANRSKMDPSGTSQKFLAVMPHANTFDGGDGLNTAVTQWSWRGHSLGDYPLASGNTFDANRLQFNGKVDHNFNAKHKVAVTYTNERI
;
A
#
# COMPACT_ATOMS: atom_id res chain seq x y z
N PRO A 1 6.46 5.43 1.35
CA PRO A 1 6.05 5.29 -0.05
C PRO A 1 4.57 4.94 -0.17
N VAL A 2 3.93 5.40 -1.25
CA VAL A 2 2.55 5.05 -1.55
C VAL A 2 2.50 3.62 -2.11
N THR A 3 1.54 2.84 -1.63
CA THR A 3 1.28 1.46 -2.06
C THR A 3 -0.22 1.24 -2.27
N LEU A 4 -0.59 0.07 -2.77
CA LEU A 4 -1.98 -0.34 -2.89
C LEU A 4 -2.52 -0.82 -1.53
N THR A 5 -3.80 -0.57 -1.27
CA THR A 5 -4.51 -1.20 -0.14
C THR A 5 -4.71 -2.69 -0.40
N ASP A 6 -5.00 -3.47 0.65
CA ASP A 6 -5.18 -4.91 0.54
C ASP A 6 -6.28 -5.30 -0.46
N CYS A 7 -7.39 -4.57 -0.51
CA CYS A 7 -8.41 -4.72 -1.54
C CYS A 7 -7.84 -4.51 -2.95
N ALA A 8 -7.10 -3.41 -3.15
CA ALA A 8 -6.52 -3.09 -4.46
C ALA A 8 -5.41 -4.06 -4.88
N GLN A 9 -4.65 -4.63 -3.93
CA GLN A 9 -3.70 -5.71 -4.19
C GLN A 9 -4.40 -7.00 -4.67
N ARG A 10 -5.65 -7.21 -4.27
CA ARG A 10 -6.49 -8.30 -4.80
C ARG A 10 -7.12 -7.95 -6.16
N GLY A 11 -6.78 -6.78 -6.72
CA GLY A 11 -7.37 -6.28 -7.96
C GLY A 11 -8.80 -5.75 -7.79
N ILE A 12 -9.21 -5.42 -6.57
CA ILE A 12 -10.54 -4.90 -6.27
C ILE A 12 -10.45 -3.43 -5.94
N LEU A 13 -11.04 -2.62 -6.79
CA LEU A 13 -11.09 -1.17 -6.61
C LEU A 13 -12.39 -0.78 -5.91
N ARG A 14 -12.27 0.15 -4.99
CA ARG A 14 -13.39 0.73 -4.24
C ARG A 14 -13.60 2.18 -4.64
N TYR A 15 -14.83 2.62 -4.73
CA TYR A 15 -15.16 4.01 -5.01
C TYR A 15 -16.55 4.37 -4.47
N TRP A 16 -16.75 5.65 -4.19
CA TRP A 16 -18.06 6.17 -3.80
C TRP A 16 -18.83 6.55 -5.07
N SER A 17 -20.06 6.00 -5.20
CA SER A 17 -20.94 6.35 -6.33
C SER A 17 -21.57 7.74 -6.16
N CYS A 18 -22.04 8.32 -7.27
CA CYS A 18 -22.81 9.59 -7.25
C CYS A 18 -22.09 10.76 -6.57
N TRP A 19 -20.76 10.78 -6.59
CA TRP A 19 -19.99 11.88 -6.05
C TRP A 19 -19.87 13.01 -7.08
N THR A 20 -20.29 14.21 -6.68
CA THR A 20 -20.24 15.42 -7.52
C THR A 20 -19.91 16.65 -6.69
N PRO A 21 -19.07 17.61 -7.20
CA PRO A 21 -18.13 17.40 -8.32
C PRO A 21 -16.83 16.73 -7.88
N GLY A 22 -16.15 16.11 -8.82
CA GLY A 22 -14.82 15.55 -8.59
C GLY A 22 -14.80 14.11 -8.10
N ASN A 23 -13.60 13.61 -7.83
CA ASN A 23 -13.37 12.26 -7.35
C ASN A 23 -13.10 12.28 -5.84
N ILE A 24 -14.00 11.73 -5.06
CA ILE A 24 -13.87 11.67 -3.60
C ILE A 24 -12.60 10.91 -3.17
N ASN A 25 -12.18 9.91 -3.93
CA ASN A 25 -10.98 9.16 -3.58
C ASN A 25 -9.72 10.03 -3.60
N ALA A 26 -9.70 11.07 -4.45
CA ALA A 26 -8.60 12.02 -4.49
C ALA A 26 -8.65 13.05 -3.35
N GLN A 27 -9.73 13.08 -2.59
CA GLN A 27 -9.97 14.06 -1.52
C GLN A 27 -9.82 13.49 -0.12
N THR A 28 -9.27 12.31 0.04
CA THR A 28 -8.87 11.77 1.34
C THR A 28 -7.69 12.53 1.91
N VAL A 29 -7.75 13.82 1.91
CA VAL A 29 -6.65 14.60 2.42
C VAL A 29 -6.78 14.73 3.92
N ARG A 30 -5.88 14.14 4.63
CA ARG A 30 -5.71 14.29 6.07
C ARG A 30 -4.72 15.38 6.44
N THR A 31 -4.36 16.21 5.50
CA THR A 31 -3.53 17.37 5.78
C THR A 31 -4.38 18.45 6.39
N GLY A 32 -4.15 18.75 7.63
CA GLY A 32 -4.83 19.56 8.62
C GLY A 32 -5.28 20.97 8.31
N ALA A 33 -5.60 21.32 7.08
CA ALA A 33 -6.00 22.67 6.72
C ALA A 33 -7.37 22.80 6.05
N SER A 34 -8.08 21.68 5.86
CA SER A 34 -9.44 21.73 5.31
C SER A 34 -10.32 20.68 6.02
N PRO A 35 -11.59 20.95 6.29
CA PRO A 35 -12.49 19.95 6.78
C PRO A 35 -12.63 18.89 5.72
N THR A 36 -11.86 17.87 5.86
CA THR A 36 -11.66 16.87 4.87
C THR A 36 -12.70 15.82 5.02
N ILE A 37 -13.35 15.56 3.94
CA ILE A 37 -14.27 14.45 3.78
C ILE A 37 -13.37 13.21 3.68
N ALA A 38 -13.07 12.61 4.81
CA ALA A 38 -12.33 11.37 4.83
C ALA A 38 -13.20 10.26 4.24
N SER A 39 -12.73 9.54 3.24
CA SER A 39 -13.37 8.34 2.71
C SER A 39 -12.98 7.08 3.47
N VAL A 40 -12.01 7.17 4.38
CA VAL A 40 -11.58 6.11 5.28
C VAL A 40 -11.23 6.68 6.66
N ASP A 41 -11.33 5.84 7.69
CA ASP A 41 -10.82 6.13 9.02
C ASP A 41 -9.30 5.93 9.11
N SER A 42 -8.72 6.09 10.30
CA SER A 42 -7.29 5.89 10.55
C SER A 42 -6.84 4.44 10.35
N PHE A 43 -7.77 3.48 10.32
CA PHE A 43 -7.51 2.07 10.10
C PHE A 43 -7.75 1.64 8.65
N GLY A 44 -8.17 2.57 7.77
CA GLY A 44 -8.46 2.27 6.37
C GLY A 44 -9.84 1.69 6.11
N ASN A 45 -10.73 1.68 7.11
CA ASN A 45 -12.11 1.28 6.90
C ASN A 45 -12.87 2.39 6.16
N PRO A 46 -13.67 2.04 5.13
CA PRO A 46 -14.45 3.03 4.41
C PRO A 46 -15.42 3.77 5.33
N VAL A 47 -15.38 5.08 5.29
CA VAL A 47 -16.28 5.97 6.01
C VAL A 47 -17.13 6.72 4.99
N ARG A 48 -18.46 6.57 5.11
CA ARG A 48 -19.36 7.27 4.20
C ARG A 48 -19.32 8.76 4.47
N PRO A 49 -19.05 9.59 3.47
CA PRO A 49 -19.16 11.02 3.59
C PRO A 49 -20.59 11.44 3.92
N ALA A 50 -20.74 12.46 4.76
CA ALA A 50 -22.06 13.01 5.07
C ALA A 50 -22.58 13.96 3.99
N ILE A 51 -21.66 14.70 3.38
CA ILE A 51 -21.97 15.76 2.42
C ILE A 51 -21.08 15.65 1.17
N ASN A 52 -21.58 16.12 0.05
CA ASN A 52 -20.85 16.38 -1.17
C ASN A 52 -19.96 17.63 -1.04
N PRO A 53 -18.98 17.85 -1.93
CA PRO A 53 -18.18 19.08 -1.96
C PRO A 53 -18.99 20.35 -2.14
N ASP A 54 -20.16 20.28 -2.76
CA ASP A 54 -21.09 21.39 -2.95
C ASP A 54 -21.98 21.67 -1.73
N GLY A 55 -21.77 20.94 -0.61
CA GLY A 55 -22.53 21.07 0.63
C GLY A 55 -23.85 20.32 0.67
N THR A 56 -24.26 19.64 -0.39
CA THR A 56 -25.48 18.82 -0.41
C THR A 56 -25.28 17.50 0.32
N PRO A 57 -26.35 16.88 0.89
CA PRO A 57 -26.25 15.56 1.50
C PRO A 57 -25.76 14.50 0.52
N TYR A 58 -24.78 13.71 0.95
CA TYR A 58 -24.28 12.61 0.14
C TYR A 58 -25.18 11.37 0.26
N THR A 59 -25.66 10.87 -0.88
CA THR A 59 -26.58 9.71 -0.95
C THR A 59 -25.95 8.49 -1.59
N GLY A 60 -24.71 8.58 -2.06
CA GLY A 60 -24.02 7.48 -2.72
C GLY A 60 -23.65 6.32 -1.80
N GLN A 61 -23.20 5.26 -2.40
CA GLN A 61 -22.80 4.03 -1.73
C GLN A 61 -21.37 3.62 -2.11
N LEU A 62 -20.73 2.84 -1.25
CA LEU A 62 -19.44 2.23 -1.57
C LEU A 62 -19.64 1.14 -2.60
N MET A 63 -18.95 1.26 -3.71
CA MET A 63 -18.98 0.33 -4.83
C MET A 63 -17.64 -0.39 -4.97
N TYR A 64 -17.71 -1.60 -5.48
CA TYR A 64 -16.56 -2.46 -5.71
C TYR A 64 -16.48 -2.87 -7.18
N ARG A 65 -15.30 -2.87 -7.75
CA ARG A 65 -15.02 -3.38 -9.09
C ARG A 65 -13.73 -4.18 -9.10
N SER A 66 -13.76 -5.37 -9.64
CA SER A 66 -12.55 -6.16 -9.85
C SER A 66 -11.99 -5.89 -11.26
N VAL A 67 -10.66 -5.84 -11.37
CA VAL A 67 -9.96 -5.74 -12.66
C VAL A 67 -9.83 -7.09 -13.35
N PHE A 68 -10.07 -8.21 -12.64
CA PHE A 68 -9.92 -9.56 -13.16
C PHE A 68 -11.22 -10.22 -13.60
N GLY A 69 -12.35 -9.57 -13.41
CA GLY A 69 -13.66 -10.08 -13.78
C GLY A 69 -14.78 -9.53 -12.90
N PRO A 70 -16.05 -9.79 -13.22
CA PRO A 70 -17.15 -9.33 -12.38
C PRO A 70 -17.11 -10.00 -11.01
N LEU A 71 -17.50 -9.25 -9.98
CA LEU A 71 -17.69 -9.81 -8.64
C LEU A 71 -19.01 -10.54 -8.55
N ALA A 72 -18.99 -11.74 -8.00
CA ALA A 72 -20.18 -12.52 -7.70
C ALA A 72 -20.86 -12.10 -6.39
N ASN A 73 -20.12 -11.39 -5.52
CA ASN A 73 -20.62 -10.85 -4.25
C ASN A 73 -20.08 -9.44 -3.99
N THR A 74 -20.69 -8.74 -3.06
CA THR A 74 -20.12 -7.52 -2.48
C THR A 74 -19.24 -7.92 -1.31
N PRO A 75 -17.95 -7.56 -1.32
CA PRO A 75 -17.06 -7.86 -0.19
C PRO A 75 -17.56 -7.20 1.10
N THR A 76 -17.45 -7.92 2.20
CA THR A 76 -17.81 -7.43 3.54
C THR A 76 -16.58 -7.23 4.43
N LYS A 77 -15.47 -7.89 4.10
CA LYS A 77 -14.23 -7.75 4.84
C LYS A 77 -13.43 -6.53 4.37
N PRO A 78 -12.77 -5.81 5.27
CA PRO A 78 -11.99 -4.61 4.95
C PRO A 78 -10.86 -4.86 3.93
N ASP A 79 -10.29 -6.06 3.94
CA ASP A 79 -9.22 -6.49 3.03
C ASP A 79 -9.75 -7.14 1.74
N CYS A 80 -11.07 -7.21 1.57
CA CYS A 80 -11.74 -7.90 0.45
C CYS A 80 -11.34 -9.38 0.29
N SER A 81 -10.93 -10.06 1.35
CA SER A 81 -10.54 -11.49 1.28
C SER A 81 -11.72 -12.43 1.02
N ASP A 82 -12.94 -11.94 1.23
CA ASP A 82 -14.19 -12.64 0.93
C ASP A 82 -14.74 -12.35 -0.47
N ALA A 83 -14.03 -11.56 -1.27
CA ALA A 83 -14.45 -11.27 -2.63
C ALA A 83 -14.34 -12.50 -3.53
N VAL A 84 -15.40 -12.75 -4.29
CA VAL A 84 -15.44 -13.83 -5.29
C VAL A 84 -15.51 -13.21 -6.67
N VAL A 85 -14.46 -13.43 -7.46
CA VAL A 85 -14.44 -13.04 -8.86
C VAL A 85 -15.14 -14.13 -9.66
N SER A 86 -16.16 -13.75 -10.41
CA SER A 86 -16.86 -14.65 -11.32
C SER A 86 -15.96 -15.02 -12.50
N GLY A 87 -16.01 -16.29 -12.93
CA GLY A 87 -15.35 -16.73 -14.16
C GLY A 87 -16.01 -16.24 -15.45
N ALA A 88 -17.16 -15.54 -15.35
CA ALA A 88 -17.85 -15.01 -16.50
C ALA A 88 -17.12 -13.76 -17.02
N PRO A 89 -16.89 -13.64 -18.33
CA PRO A 89 -16.31 -12.45 -18.92
C PRO A 89 -17.32 -11.30 -18.85
N TRP A 90 -16.94 -10.18 -18.23
CA TRP A 90 -17.73 -8.95 -18.29
C TRP A 90 -17.29 -8.00 -19.40
N ASP A 91 -16.12 -8.26 -19.93
CA ASP A 91 -15.55 -7.62 -21.12
C ASP A 91 -14.62 -8.64 -21.78
N ALA A 92 -14.83 -8.92 -23.05
CA ALA A 92 -14.07 -9.90 -23.82
C ALA A 92 -12.55 -9.60 -23.84
N ASN A 93 -12.19 -8.32 -23.71
CA ASN A 93 -10.80 -7.90 -23.66
C ASN A 93 -10.23 -8.00 -22.23
N ARG A 94 -11.02 -7.69 -21.21
CA ARG A 94 -10.59 -7.69 -19.81
C ARG A 94 -10.54 -9.07 -19.18
N SER A 95 -11.40 -9.99 -19.58
CA SER A 95 -11.35 -11.38 -19.11
C SER A 95 -10.03 -12.09 -19.45
N LYS A 96 -9.24 -11.51 -20.35
CA LYS A 96 -7.92 -12.02 -20.76
C LYS A 96 -6.76 -11.20 -20.22
N MET A 97 -7.00 -10.23 -19.35
CA MET A 97 -5.95 -9.31 -18.87
C MET A 97 -4.81 -10.01 -18.15
N ASP A 98 -5.05 -11.13 -17.50
CA ASP A 98 -4.01 -11.86 -16.80
C ASP A 98 -4.24 -13.38 -16.84
N PRO A 99 -4.22 -14.00 -18.05
CA PRO A 99 -4.48 -15.43 -18.19
C PRO A 99 -3.44 -16.30 -17.49
N SER A 100 -2.24 -15.77 -17.26
CA SER A 100 -1.15 -16.47 -16.54
C SER A 100 -1.20 -16.29 -15.02
N GLY A 101 -2.01 -15.35 -14.51
CA GLY A 101 -2.05 -14.95 -13.11
C GLY A 101 -0.79 -14.21 -12.65
N THR A 102 0.04 -13.71 -13.56
CA THR A 102 1.29 -13.01 -13.22
C THR A 102 1.03 -11.71 -12.49
N SER A 103 0.06 -10.91 -12.95
CA SER A 103 -0.31 -9.65 -12.30
C SER A 103 -0.82 -9.88 -10.89
N GLN A 104 -1.63 -10.92 -10.68
CA GLN A 104 -2.12 -11.30 -9.34
C GLN A 104 -0.98 -11.69 -8.41
N LYS A 105 -0.02 -12.48 -8.89
CA LYS A 105 1.17 -12.87 -8.11
C LYS A 105 2.03 -11.67 -7.76
N PHE A 106 2.19 -10.72 -8.70
CA PHE A 106 2.93 -9.49 -8.46
C PHE A 106 2.25 -8.63 -7.40
N LEU A 107 0.94 -8.43 -7.51
CA LEU A 107 0.17 -7.65 -6.55
C LEU A 107 0.22 -8.27 -5.14
N ALA A 108 0.22 -9.60 -5.04
CA ALA A 108 0.24 -10.31 -3.77
C ALA A 108 1.57 -10.18 -2.99
N VAL A 109 2.67 -9.79 -3.65
CA VAL A 109 3.98 -9.58 -3.00
C VAL A 109 4.29 -8.10 -2.76
N MET A 110 3.39 -7.19 -3.10
CA MET A 110 3.56 -5.77 -2.81
C MET A 110 3.51 -5.50 -1.30
N PRO A 111 4.25 -4.50 -0.81
CA PRO A 111 4.18 -4.12 0.59
C PRO A 111 2.76 -3.72 1.00
N HIS A 112 2.31 -4.22 2.15
CA HIS A 112 1.02 -3.83 2.71
C HIS A 112 1.04 -2.38 3.21
N ALA A 113 -0.09 -1.70 3.05
CA ALA A 113 -0.29 -0.39 3.65
C ALA A 113 -0.42 -0.51 5.17
N ASN A 114 0.23 0.38 5.91
CA ASN A 114 0.17 0.43 7.37
C ASN A 114 -0.21 1.81 7.91
N THR A 115 -0.42 2.77 7.03
CA THR A 115 -0.97 4.08 7.37
C THR A 115 -1.82 4.62 6.22
N PHE A 116 -2.89 5.31 6.58
CA PHE A 116 -3.88 5.81 5.62
C PHE A 116 -3.87 7.34 5.56
N ASP A 117 -2.78 7.96 5.99
CA ASP A 117 -2.61 9.42 5.96
C ASP A 117 -2.20 9.96 4.59
N GLY A 118 -1.93 9.07 3.64
CA GLY A 118 -1.61 9.41 2.26
C GLY A 118 -2.28 8.47 1.28
N GLY A 119 -2.29 8.85 0.00
CA GLY A 119 -3.09 8.19 -1.01
C GLY A 119 -4.56 8.56 -0.93
N ASP A 120 -5.43 7.77 -1.57
CA ASP A 120 -6.88 7.97 -1.51
C ASP A 120 -7.55 7.20 -0.35
N GLY A 121 -6.78 6.38 0.36
CA GLY A 121 -7.21 5.55 1.47
C GLY A 121 -8.10 4.36 1.08
N LEU A 122 -8.79 4.40 -0.05
CA LEU A 122 -9.61 3.28 -0.53
C LEU A 122 -8.79 2.29 -1.35
N ASN A 123 -8.00 2.78 -2.31
CA ASN A 123 -7.23 1.95 -3.24
C ASN A 123 -5.72 2.11 -3.06
N THR A 124 -5.30 3.28 -2.62
CA THR A 124 -3.90 3.61 -2.32
C THR A 124 -3.77 4.13 -0.90
N ALA A 125 -2.70 3.74 -0.25
CA ALA A 125 -2.34 4.20 1.09
C ALA A 125 -0.81 4.24 1.20
N VAL A 126 -0.26 4.35 2.38
CA VAL A 126 1.18 4.50 2.58
C VAL A 126 1.74 3.31 3.34
N THR A 127 2.87 2.80 2.88
CA THR A 127 3.74 1.97 3.70
C THR A 127 4.77 2.86 4.36
N GLN A 128 4.68 2.98 5.66
CA GLN A 128 5.62 3.74 6.47
C GLN A 128 6.51 2.79 7.25
N TRP A 129 7.80 3.00 7.13
CA TRP A 129 8.80 2.28 7.88
C TRP A 129 9.32 3.20 8.96
N SER A 130 9.16 2.84 10.21
CA SER A 130 9.85 3.50 11.28
C SER A 130 11.02 2.61 11.71
N TRP A 131 12.21 3.16 11.65
CA TRP A 131 13.35 2.55 12.30
C TRP A 131 13.18 2.68 13.81
N ARG A 132 13.19 1.57 14.51
CA ARG A 132 13.44 1.63 15.94
C ARG A 132 14.93 1.93 16.14
N GLY A 133 15.25 3.21 16.21
CA GLY A 133 16.52 3.62 16.66
C GLY A 133 16.53 3.65 18.18
N HIS A 134 17.61 3.20 18.81
CA HIS A 134 17.92 3.58 20.16
C HIS A 134 18.43 5.02 20.16
N SER A 135 17.93 5.83 21.02
CA SER A 135 18.39 7.19 21.23
C SER A 135 19.83 7.19 21.74
N LEU A 136 20.77 7.58 20.90
CA LEU A 136 22.09 8.01 21.34
C LEU A 136 21.99 9.45 21.83
N GLY A 137 21.57 9.61 23.09
CA GLY A 137 21.42 10.91 23.71
C GLY A 137 20.12 11.61 23.29
N ASP A 138 19.70 12.53 24.13
CA ASP A 138 18.45 13.26 24.10
C ASP A 138 18.31 14.25 22.95
N TYR A 139 18.49 13.78 21.71
CA TYR A 139 18.17 14.58 20.53
C TYR A 139 16.87 14.08 19.90
N PRO A 140 15.73 14.61 20.30
CA PRO A 140 14.54 14.49 19.49
C PRO A 140 14.77 15.29 18.21
N LEU A 141 14.79 14.62 17.07
CA LEU A 141 14.57 15.34 15.83
C LEU A 141 13.24 16.08 15.93
N ALA A 142 13.13 17.25 15.32
CA ALA A 142 11.93 18.08 15.35
C ALA A 142 10.62 17.36 14.95
N SER A 143 10.72 16.15 14.42
CA SER A 143 9.63 15.23 14.09
C SER A 143 9.27 14.23 15.20
N GLY A 144 9.94 14.27 16.35
CA GLY A 144 9.74 13.30 17.43
C GLY A 144 10.29 11.89 17.15
N ASN A 145 11.00 11.71 16.05
CA ASN A 145 11.64 10.45 15.69
C ASN A 145 13.09 10.45 16.19
N THR A 146 13.40 9.53 17.08
CA THR A 146 14.79 9.24 17.47
C THR A 146 15.36 8.22 16.52
N PHE A 147 16.48 8.53 15.90
CA PHE A 147 17.26 7.57 15.11
C PHE A 147 18.42 7.08 15.98
N ASP A 148 18.45 5.78 16.21
CA ASP A 148 19.65 5.11 16.69
C ASP A 148 20.23 4.30 15.55
N ALA A 149 21.39 4.74 15.08
CA ALA A 149 22.13 4.07 14.04
C ALA A 149 23.31 3.30 14.66
N ASN A 150 23.04 2.39 15.59
CA ASN A 150 24.05 1.44 16.02
C ASN A 150 24.34 0.47 14.87
N ARG A 151 25.14 0.95 13.94
CA ARG A 151 25.57 0.18 12.79
C ARG A 151 26.88 -0.51 13.10
N LEU A 152 26.83 -1.81 13.30
CA LEU A 152 28.02 -2.65 13.41
C LEU A 152 28.28 -3.31 12.04
N GLN A 153 29.37 -2.90 11.40
CA GLN A 153 29.78 -3.48 10.14
C GLN A 153 31.09 -4.25 10.32
N PHE A 154 31.08 -5.50 9.92
CA PHE A 154 32.29 -6.33 9.85
C PHE A 154 32.60 -6.65 8.41
N ASN A 155 33.81 -6.31 7.97
CA ASN A 155 34.30 -6.64 6.62
C ASN A 155 35.55 -7.51 6.77
N GLY A 156 35.50 -8.70 6.18
CA GLY A 156 36.64 -9.60 6.09
C GLY A 156 36.99 -9.91 4.64
N LYS A 157 38.24 -9.84 4.29
CA LYS A 157 38.76 -10.25 2.99
C LYS A 157 39.88 -11.27 3.13
N VAL A 158 39.78 -12.35 2.39
CA VAL A 158 40.83 -13.38 2.30
C VAL A 158 41.18 -13.57 0.83
N ASP A 159 42.43 -13.36 0.52
CA ASP A 159 43.01 -13.63 -0.81
C ASP A 159 43.98 -14.81 -0.70
N HIS A 160 43.77 -15.83 -1.52
CA HIS A 160 44.68 -16.98 -1.57
C HIS A 160 45.10 -17.32 -2.99
N ASN A 161 46.41 -17.48 -3.19
CA ASN A 161 47.01 -17.88 -4.44
C ASN A 161 47.38 -19.36 -4.36
N PHE A 162 46.65 -20.24 -5.02
CA PHE A 162 46.95 -21.67 -5.07
C PHE A 162 48.16 -21.95 -5.96
N ASN A 163 48.29 -21.23 -7.06
CA ASN A 163 49.40 -21.26 -8.00
C ASN A 163 49.36 -20.04 -8.92
N ALA A 164 50.30 -19.94 -9.87
CA ALA A 164 50.37 -18.81 -10.80
C ALA A 164 49.12 -18.60 -11.67
N LYS A 165 48.27 -19.65 -11.83
CA LYS A 165 47.06 -19.61 -12.67
C LYS A 165 45.75 -19.55 -11.87
N HIS A 166 45.75 -19.89 -10.59
CA HIS A 166 44.57 -19.99 -9.78
C HIS A 166 44.67 -19.14 -8.51
N LYS A 167 43.82 -18.16 -8.42
CA LYS A 167 43.70 -17.27 -7.27
C LYS A 167 42.24 -17.24 -6.83
N VAL A 168 41.99 -17.21 -5.53
CA VAL A 168 40.68 -17.05 -4.95
C VAL A 168 40.69 -15.83 -4.03
N ALA A 169 39.72 -14.96 -4.21
CA ALA A 169 39.47 -13.85 -3.33
C ALA A 169 38.04 -14.01 -2.74
N VAL A 170 37.93 -14.03 -1.43
CA VAL A 170 36.66 -14.10 -0.71
C VAL A 170 36.52 -12.83 0.11
N THR A 171 35.45 -12.12 -0.11
CA THR A 171 35.07 -10.97 0.70
C THR A 171 33.79 -11.30 1.44
N TYR A 172 33.81 -11.12 2.74
CA TYR A 172 32.65 -11.26 3.60
C TYR A 172 32.32 -9.90 4.21
N THR A 173 31.07 -9.47 4.04
CA THR A 173 30.55 -8.27 4.69
C THR A 173 29.33 -8.66 5.51
N ASN A 174 29.36 -8.34 6.78
CA ASN A 174 28.23 -8.45 7.67
C ASN A 174 27.90 -7.08 8.23
N GLU A 175 26.66 -6.69 8.14
CA GLU A 175 26.16 -5.46 8.70
C GLU A 175 24.98 -5.78 9.61
N ARG A 176 25.04 -5.28 10.84
CA ARG A 176 23.97 -5.35 11.81
C ARG A 176 23.53 -3.93 12.13
N ILE A 177 22.24 -3.68 11.93
CA ILE A 177 21.58 -2.41 12.18
C ILE A 177 20.68 -2.55 13.40
#